data_6fd0675171d1abb507e28ca769b75295
#
_entry.id   6fd0675171d1abb507e28ca769b75295
#
_cell.length_a   1.000
_cell.length_b   1.000
_cell.length_c   1.000
_cell.angle_alpha   90.00
_cell.angle_beta   90.00
_cell.angle_gamma   90.00
#
_symmetry.space_group_name_H-M   'P 1'
#
loop_
_entity.id
_entity.type
_entity.pdbx_description
1 polymer ?
#
loop_
_entity_poly.entity_id
_entity_poly.type
_entity_poly.pdbx_seq_one_letter_code
_entity_poly.pdbx_strand_id
1 'polypeptide(L)'
;DSQKRKLWGNRMTYVAQSAAASFNPAHRLILQTTASTIRCGAKSKDQAYSDAKDLYKELNLPDPENIGDRYPHQVSGGQLQRVMTAMAMSPRPDLIIFDEPTTALDVTTQVDVLSAMRKIVEKFNTAAIYITHDLAVVAQMADFIKVLRYGKEVEEAPTRKMLSSPKEEYTKSLWSVRSLEKEEQQRGESILSLNGIDAAYGSAKVLFDVNIEVAKGTTVAVVGESGSGKSTTAR
;
A
#
# COMPACT_ATOMS: atom_id res chain seq x y z
N ASP A 1 10.74 -15.62 -25.67
CA ASP A 1 11.27 -14.54 -24.81
C ASP A 1 11.31 -13.16 -25.45
N SER A 2 11.51 -13.03 -26.79
CA SER A 2 11.51 -11.71 -27.46
C SER A 2 10.14 -11.01 -27.45
N GLN A 3 9.04 -11.75 -27.55
CA GLN A 3 7.69 -11.22 -27.49
C GLN A 3 7.33 -10.71 -26.07
N LYS A 4 7.73 -11.44 -25.02
CA LYS A 4 7.54 -10.99 -23.63
C LYS A 4 8.25 -9.66 -23.37
N ARG A 5 9.49 -9.49 -23.86
CA ARG A 5 10.26 -8.24 -23.68
C ARG A 5 9.59 -7.02 -24.31
N LYS A 6 8.80 -7.21 -25.38
CA LYS A 6 8.06 -6.11 -26.03
C LYS A 6 6.85 -5.66 -25.21
N LEU A 7 6.32 -6.52 -24.33
CA LEU A 7 5.17 -6.21 -23.48
C LEU A 7 5.60 -5.58 -22.15
N TRP A 8 6.67 -6.11 -21.53
CA TRP A 8 7.13 -5.67 -20.24
C TRP A 8 7.66 -4.25 -20.22
N GLY A 9 7.21 -3.46 -19.24
CA GLY A 9 7.60 -2.07 -19.05
C GLY A 9 7.01 -1.10 -20.07
N ASN A 10 6.10 -1.57 -20.92
CA ASN A 10 5.37 -0.77 -21.89
C ASN A 10 3.87 -1.08 -21.79
N ARG A 11 3.41 -2.19 -22.38
CA ARG A 11 1.97 -2.58 -22.35
C ARG A 11 1.57 -3.30 -21.06
N MET A 12 2.53 -3.92 -20.39
CA MET A 12 2.34 -4.59 -19.10
C MET A 12 3.35 -4.07 -18.10
N THR A 13 2.89 -3.60 -16.96
CA THR A 13 3.72 -3.05 -15.89
C THR A 13 3.45 -3.73 -14.56
N TYR A 14 4.36 -3.56 -13.61
CA TYR A 14 4.33 -4.24 -12.33
C TYR A 14 4.68 -3.28 -11.20
N VAL A 15 3.91 -3.32 -10.14
CA VAL A 15 4.12 -2.59 -8.88
C VAL A 15 4.44 -3.60 -7.81
N ALA A 16 5.67 -3.59 -7.33
CA ALA A 16 6.18 -4.55 -6.36
C ALA A 16 5.70 -4.25 -4.93
N GLN A 17 5.79 -5.25 -4.07
CA GLN A 17 5.44 -5.16 -2.66
C GLN A 17 6.24 -4.08 -1.92
N SER A 18 7.55 -3.98 -2.16
CA SER A 18 8.42 -2.99 -1.51
C SER A 18 8.88 -1.93 -2.48
N ALA A 19 8.32 -0.74 -2.37
CA ALA A 19 8.80 0.42 -3.12
C ALA A 19 10.25 0.74 -2.77
N ALA A 20 10.62 0.70 -1.49
CA ALA A 20 11.98 1.00 -1.05
C ALA A 20 13.05 0.08 -1.69
N ALA A 21 12.72 -1.20 -1.90
CA ALA A 21 13.61 -2.13 -2.57
C ALA A 21 13.64 -1.98 -4.11
N SER A 22 12.63 -1.34 -4.68
CA SER A 22 12.46 -1.21 -6.14
C SER A 22 13.16 0.01 -6.72
N PHE A 23 13.39 1.05 -5.91
CA PHE A 23 14.05 2.28 -6.34
C PHE A 23 15.56 2.23 -6.10
N ASN A 24 16.32 2.77 -7.05
CA ASN A 24 17.74 3.04 -6.85
C ASN A 24 17.91 4.30 -5.98
N PRO A 25 18.51 4.21 -4.78
CA PRO A 25 18.63 5.35 -3.87
C PRO A 25 19.53 6.48 -4.40
N ALA A 26 20.38 6.21 -5.37
CA ALA A 26 21.29 7.18 -5.96
C ALA A 26 20.64 8.04 -7.08
N HIS A 27 19.41 7.71 -7.49
CA HIS A 27 18.72 8.42 -8.56
C HIS A 27 17.49 9.16 -8.05
N ARG A 28 17.23 10.35 -8.63
CA ARG A 28 16.01 11.12 -8.36
C ARG A 28 14.77 10.36 -8.86
N LEU A 29 13.65 10.58 -8.21
CA LEU A 29 12.39 9.89 -8.50
C LEU A 29 11.91 10.12 -9.93
N ILE A 30 12.01 11.37 -10.44
CA ILE A 30 11.57 11.70 -11.82
C ILE A 30 12.31 10.90 -12.89
N LEU A 31 13.62 10.69 -12.71
CA LEU A 31 14.43 9.91 -13.64
C LEU A 31 13.96 8.47 -13.73
N GLN A 32 13.61 7.88 -12.59
CA GLN A 32 13.16 6.50 -12.51
C GLN A 32 11.72 6.35 -13.01
N THR A 33 10.84 7.29 -12.66
CA THR A 33 9.44 7.33 -13.11
C THR A 33 9.35 7.36 -14.63
N THR A 34 10.22 8.12 -15.30
CA THR A 34 10.14 8.34 -16.75
C THR A 34 11.02 7.40 -17.58
N ALA A 35 11.89 6.63 -16.94
CA ALA A 35 12.91 5.82 -17.60
C ALA A 35 12.34 4.84 -18.64
N SER A 36 11.24 4.17 -18.35
CA SER A 36 10.62 3.21 -19.26
C SER A 36 10.05 3.91 -20.49
N THR A 37 9.31 4.99 -20.29
CA THR A 37 8.65 5.76 -21.36
C THR A 37 9.64 6.39 -22.31
N ILE A 38 10.75 6.93 -21.79
CA ILE A 38 11.83 7.52 -22.62
C ILE A 38 12.57 6.41 -23.38
N ARG A 39 12.91 5.32 -22.71
CA ARG A 39 13.65 4.19 -23.33
C ARG A 39 12.88 3.52 -24.46
N CYS A 40 11.55 3.43 -24.33
CA CYS A 40 10.68 2.88 -25.38
C CYS A 40 10.43 3.89 -26.53
N GLY A 41 10.94 5.12 -26.44
CA GLY A 41 10.73 6.15 -27.45
C GLY A 41 9.29 6.66 -27.55
N ALA A 42 8.45 6.36 -26.54
CA ALA A 42 7.05 6.74 -26.56
C ALA A 42 6.82 8.24 -26.41
N LYS A 43 7.72 8.93 -25.69
CA LYS A 43 7.69 10.39 -25.44
C LYS A 43 9.11 10.97 -25.41
N SER A 44 9.22 12.25 -25.75
CA SER A 44 10.44 13.01 -25.49
C SER A 44 10.67 13.14 -23.99
N LYS A 45 11.87 13.52 -23.56
CA LYS A 45 12.22 13.72 -22.16
C LYS A 45 11.29 14.74 -21.49
N ASP A 46 11.08 15.89 -22.13
CA ASP A 46 10.27 16.99 -21.57
C ASP A 46 8.79 16.59 -21.46
N GLN A 47 8.27 15.90 -22.46
CA GLN A 47 6.92 15.33 -22.43
C GLN A 47 6.76 14.28 -21.31
N ALA A 48 7.75 13.40 -21.14
CA ALA A 48 7.71 12.38 -20.08
C ALA A 48 7.78 13.01 -18.68
N TYR A 49 8.55 14.08 -18.50
CA TYR A 49 8.65 14.80 -17.24
C TYR A 49 7.34 15.55 -16.90
N SER A 50 6.74 16.22 -17.87
CA SER A 50 5.43 16.87 -17.69
C SER A 50 4.36 15.85 -17.32
N ASP A 51 4.30 14.73 -18.05
CA ASP A 51 3.34 13.65 -17.80
C ASP A 51 3.54 12.98 -16.43
N ALA A 52 4.79 12.87 -15.97
CA ALA A 52 5.07 12.33 -14.63
C ALA A 52 4.56 13.26 -13.51
N LYS A 53 4.66 14.58 -13.68
CA LYS A 53 4.10 15.55 -12.74
C LYS A 53 2.58 15.47 -12.69
N ASP A 54 1.92 15.31 -13.82
CA ASP A 54 0.48 15.07 -13.90
C ASP A 54 0.09 13.77 -13.16
N LEU A 55 0.86 12.69 -13.35
CA LEU A 55 0.66 11.44 -12.60
C LEU A 55 0.84 11.62 -11.09
N TYR A 56 1.84 12.39 -10.66
CA TYR A 56 2.05 12.69 -9.25
C TYR A 56 0.87 13.46 -8.65
N LYS A 57 0.30 14.39 -9.41
CA LYS A 57 -0.90 15.14 -9.01
C LYS A 57 -2.12 14.21 -8.89
N GLU A 58 -2.35 13.35 -9.87
CA GLU A 58 -3.47 12.37 -9.84
C GLU A 58 -3.35 11.39 -8.68
N LEU A 59 -2.14 11.04 -8.29
CA LEU A 59 -1.85 10.17 -7.15
C LEU A 59 -1.81 10.93 -5.81
N ASN A 60 -2.26 12.17 -5.76
CA ASN A 60 -2.30 13.01 -4.55
C ASN A 60 -0.95 13.08 -3.82
N LEU A 61 0.17 13.14 -4.57
CA LEU A 61 1.47 13.36 -3.98
C LEU A 61 1.61 14.82 -3.53
N PRO A 62 2.21 15.08 -2.37
CA PRO A 62 2.49 16.46 -1.94
C PRO A 62 3.53 17.08 -2.87
N ASP A 63 3.36 18.35 -3.21
CA ASP A 63 4.27 19.12 -4.07
C ASP A 63 4.60 18.36 -5.38
N PRO A 64 3.58 18.05 -6.22
CA PRO A 64 3.74 17.18 -7.40
C PRO A 64 4.69 17.77 -8.44
N GLU A 65 4.93 19.08 -8.42
CA GLU A 65 5.86 19.76 -9.31
C GLU A 65 7.33 19.43 -8.96
N ASN A 66 7.66 19.28 -7.67
CA ASN A 66 9.05 19.18 -7.22
C ASN A 66 9.36 17.82 -6.54
N ILE A 67 8.37 17.02 -6.17
CA ILE A 67 8.63 15.72 -5.51
C ILE A 67 9.52 14.80 -6.35
N GLY A 68 9.43 14.90 -7.69
CA GLY A 68 10.25 14.15 -8.62
C GLY A 68 11.75 14.43 -8.49
N ASP A 69 12.15 15.59 -7.98
CA ASP A 69 13.54 15.97 -7.76
C ASP A 69 14.15 15.38 -6.48
N ARG A 70 13.32 14.80 -5.63
CA ARG A 70 13.76 14.11 -4.40
C ARG A 70 14.35 12.74 -4.71
N TYR A 71 15.15 12.26 -3.77
CA TYR A 71 15.65 10.89 -3.74
C TYR A 71 14.68 9.97 -2.95
N PRO A 72 14.70 8.65 -3.18
CA PRO A 72 13.80 7.71 -2.49
C PRO A 72 13.79 7.83 -0.96
N HIS A 73 14.94 8.08 -0.35
CA HIS A 73 15.09 8.22 1.10
C HIS A 73 14.56 9.55 1.68
N GLN A 74 14.14 10.49 0.83
CA GLN A 74 13.62 11.80 1.23
C GLN A 74 12.09 11.88 1.24
N VAL A 75 11.41 10.76 0.99
CA VAL A 75 9.96 10.67 0.94
C VAL A 75 9.46 9.54 1.85
N SER A 76 8.19 9.63 2.31
CA SER A 76 7.59 8.58 3.13
C SER A 76 7.31 7.31 2.32
N GLY A 77 7.10 6.17 3.02
CA GLY A 77 6.78 4.90 2.37
C GLY A 77 5.54 4.99 1.47
N GLY A 78 4.47 5.64 1.94
CA GLY A 78 3.25 5.83 1.15
C GLY A 78 3.44 6.77 -0.05
N GLN A 79 4.29 7.80 0.08
CA GLN A 79 4.68 8.64 -1.05
C GLN A 79 5.48 7.83 -2.07
N LEU A 80 6.45 7.04 -1.62
CA LEU A 80 7.28 6.22 -2.51
C LEU A 80 6.44 5.16 -3.23
N GLN A 81 5.45 4.57 -2.57
CA GLN A 81 4.51 3.61 -3.17
C GLN A 81 3.67 4.27 -4.28
N ARG A 82 3.20 5.49 -4.06
CA ARG A 82 2.47 6.27 -5.07
C ARG A 82 3.38 6.68 -6.24
N VAL A 83 4.64 7.04 -5.98
CA VAL A 83 5.62 7.28 -7.05
C VAL A 83 5.90 6.01 -7.86
N MET A 84 5.96 4.83 -7.23
CA MET A 84 6.11 3.55 -7.94
C MET A 84 4.90 3.26 -8.83
N THR A 85 3.68 3.60 -8.37
CA THR A 85 2.48 3.54 -9.21
C THR A 85 2.56 4.50 -10.39
N ALA A 86 3.03 5.75 -10.18
CA ALA A 86 3.29 6.69 -11.27
C ALA A 86 4.30 6.15 -12.29
N MET A 87 5.38 5.53 -11.80
CA MET A 87 6.39 4.88 -12.65
C MET A 87 5.78 3.76 -13.50
N ALA A 88 4.92 2.92 -12.92
CA ALA A 88 4.23 1.85 -13.63
C ALA A 88 3.19 2.39 -14.64
N MET A 89 2.54 3.51 -14.34
CA MET A 89 1.54 4.16 -15.20
C MET A 89 2.13 5.08 -16.27
N SER A 90 3.40 5.46 -16.16
CA SER A 90 4.08 6.39 -17.10
C SER A 90 4.01 5.94 -18.56
N PRO A 91 4.20 4.66 -18.93
CA PRO A 91 4.06 4.18 -20.29
C PRO A 91 2.61 4.05 -20.78
N ARG A 92 1.61 4.32 -19.93
CA ARG A 92 0.16 4.07 -20.20
C ARG A 92 -0.10 2.61 -20.56
N PRO A 93 0.11 1.67 -19.63
CA PRO A 93 0.00 0.24 -19.90
C PRO A 93 -1.45 -0.18 -20.13
N ASP A 94 -1.64 -1.28 -20.87
CA ASP A 94 -2.94 -1.95 -21.00
C ASP A 94 -3.27 -2.74 -19.73
N LEU A 95 -2.23 -3.28 -19.06
CA LEU A 95 -2.35 -4.07 -17.85
C LEU A 95 -1.32 -3.64 -16.80
N ILE A 96 -1.78 -3.41 -15.58
CA ILE A 96 -0.94 -3.20 -14.40
C ILE A 96 -1.13 -4.33 -13.40
N ILE A 97 -0.03 -4.85 -12.83
CA ILE A 97 -0.05 -5.87 -11.79
C ILE A 97 0.42 -5.24 -10.49
N PHE A 98 -0.42 -5.25 -9.47
CA PHE A 98 -0.10 -4.83 -8.11
C PHE A 98 0.17 -6.07 -7.26
N ASP A 99 1.36 -6.18 -6.70
CA ASP A 99 1.76 -7.29 -5.83
C ASP A 99 1.93 -6.79 -4.40
N GLU A 100 0.90 -7.00 -3.58
CA GLU A 100 0.83 -6.56 -2.17
C GLU A 100 1.29 -5.11 -1.93
N PRO A 101 0.85 -4.12 -2.71
CA PRO A 101 1.45 -2.78 -2.75
C PRO A 101 1.27 -1.96 -1.46
N THR A 102 0.50 -2.43 -0.50
CA THR A 102 0.20 -1.69 0.73
C THR A 102 0.60 -2.40 2.02
N THR A 103 1.20 -3.59 1.94
CA THR A 103 1.55 -4.43 3.11
C THR A 103 2.47 -3.74 4.13
N ALA A 104 3.34 -2.83 3.68
CA ALA A 104 4.28 -2.10 4.54
C ALA A 104 3.75 -0.74 5.05
N LEU A 105 2.47 -0.42 4.79
CA LEU A 105 1.87 0.86 5.14
C LEU A 105 0.96 0.71 6.37
N ASP A 106 0.86 1.80 7.15
CA ASP A 106 -0.18 1.90 8.17
C ASP A 106 -1.57 2.02 7.54
N VAL A 107 -2.61 1.67 8.31
CA VAL A 107 -4.00 1.53 7.82
C VAL A 107 -4.51 2.81 7.14
N THR A 108 -4.21 3.98 7.70
CA THR A 108 -4.70 5.26 7.16
C THR A 108 -4.03 5.58 5.82
N THR A 109 -2.70 5.45 5.77
CA THR A 109 -1.91 5.62 4.54
C THR A 109 -2.32 4.57 3.48
N GLN A 110 -2.64 3.34 3.89
CA GLN A 110 -3.11 2.28 3.00
C GLN A 110 -4.39 2.69 2.26
N VAL A 111 -5.39 3.21 2.97
CA VAL A 111 -6.67 3.65 2.36
C VAL A 111 -6.44 4.74 1.32
N ASP A 112 -5.61 5.73 1.63
CA ASP A 112 -5.30 6.84 0.71
C ASP A 112 -4.57 6.36 -0.54
N VAL A 113 -3.57 5.46 -0.37
CA VAL A 113 -2.80 4.89 -1.48
C VAL A 113 -3.70 4.05 -2.39
N LEU A 114 -4.56 3.20 -1.83
CA LEU A 114 -5.51 2.39 -2.59
C LEU A 114 -6.51 3.25 -3.37
N SER A 115 -7.07 4.27 -2.73
CA SER A 115 -7.99 5.21 -3.40
C SER A 115 -7.33 5.90 -4.58
N ALA A 116 -6.08 6.35 -4.43
CA ALA A 116 -5.32 6.97 -5.51
C ALA A 116 -5.00 5.98 -6.65
N MET A 117 -4.61 4.74 -6.31
CA MET A 117 -4.35 3.68 -7.30
C MET A 117 -5.61 3.34 -8.10
N ARG A 118 -6.75 3.19 -7.45
CA ARG A 118 -8.03 2.92 -8.10
C ARG A 118 -8.40 4.03 -9.08
N LYS A 119 -8.39 5.28 -8.63
CA LYS A 119 -8.70 6.45 -9.47
C LYS A 119 -7.84 6.53 -10.72
N ILE A 120 -6.54 6.26 -10.62
CA ILE A 120 -5.64 6.35 -11.77
C ILE A 120 -5.86 5.21 -12.77
N VAL A 121 -6.14 4.00 -12.29
CA VAL A 121 -6.49 2.85 -13.13
C VAL A 121 -7.79 3.10 -13.89
N GLU A 122 -8.82 3.58 -13.21
CA GLU A 122 -10.11 3.95 -13.82
C GLU A 122 -9.95 5.09 -14.84
N LYS A 123 -9.22 6.15 -14.48
CA LYS A 123 -8.99 7.32 -15.34
C LYS A 123 -8.35 6.97 -16.68
N PHE A 124 -7.38 6.05 -16.66
CA PHE A 124 -6.65 5.64 -17.87
C PHE A 124 -7.20 4.37 -18.52
N ASN A 125 -8.33 3.85 -18.03
CA ASN A 125 -8.97 2.64 -18.52
C ASN A 125 -7.97 1.46 -18.63
N THR A 126 -7.11 1.32 -17.64
CA THR A 126 -6.08 0.27 -17.56
C THR A 126 -6.68 -0.95 -16.86
N ALA A 127 -6.48 -2.16 -17.41
CA ALA A 127 -6.81 -3.38 -16.68
C ALA A 127 -5.85 -3.58 -15.51
N ALA A 128 -6.35 -4.11 -14.37
CA ALA A 128 -5.53 -4.33 -13.19
C ALA A 128 -5.67 -5.76 -12.65
N ILE A 129 -4.54 -6.36 -12.26
CA ILE A 129 -4.50 -7.55 -11.40
C ILE A 129 -3.99 -7.10 -10.05
N TYR A 130 -4.75 -7.36 -9.00
CA TYR A 130 -4.37 -7.03 -7.64
C TYR A 130 -4.12 -8.31 -6.84
N ILE A 131 -2.89 -8.54 -6.42
CA ILE A 131 -2.48 -9.69 -5.62
C ILE A 131 -2.39 -9.24 -4.17
N THR A 132 -3.16 -9.87 -3.30
CA THR A 132 -3.14 -9.56 -1.86
C THR A 132 -3.73 -10.69 -1.03
N HIS A 133 -3.35 -10.75 0.22
CA HIS A 133 -4.00 -11.57 1.26
C HIS A 133 -5.00 -10.76 2.10
N ASP A 134 -5.10 -9.44 1.89
CA ASP A 134 -6.02 -8.57 2.63
C ASP A 134 -7.37 -8.45 1.91
N LEU A 135 -8.35 -9.12 2.47
CA LEU A 135 -9.71 -9.14 1.93
C LEU A 135 -10.45 -7.79 2.01
N ALA A 136 -10.04 -6.89 2.93
CA ALA A 136 -10.58 -5.53 2.98
C ALA A 136 -10.17 -4.71 1.77
N VAL A 137 -8.94 -4.92 1.33
CA VAL A 137 -8.39 -4.31 0.12
C VAL A 137 -9.11 -4.83 -1.12
N VAL A 138 -9.27 -6.16 -1.22
CA VAL A 138 -9.97 -6.79 -2.36
C VAL A 138 -11.38 -6.24 -2.52
N ALA A 139 -12.11 -6.09 -1.42
CA ALA A 139 -13.48 -5.57 -1.44
C ALA A 139 -13.59 -4.15 -2.01
N GLN A 140 -12.54 -3.35 -1.90
CA GLN A 140 -12.49 -1.96 -2.38
C GLN A 140 -11.99 -1.82 -3.81
N MET A 141 -11.13 -2.76 -4.26
CA MET A 141 -10.37 -2.62 -5.50
C MET A 141 -10.86 -3.50 -6.64
N ALA A 142 -11.39 -4.69 -6.35
CA ALA A 142 -11.63 -5.71 -7.36
C ALA A 142 -13.09 -5.80 -7.81
N ASP A 143 -13.32 -6.01 -9.11
CA ASP A 143 -14.62 -6.37 -9.66
C ASP A 143 -14.88 -7.88 -9.53
N PHE A 144 -13.84 -8.69 -9.70
CA PHE A 144 -13.85 -10.15 -9.57
C PHE A 144 -12.76 -10.61 -8.63
N ILE A 145 -13.03 -11.67 -7.89
CA ILE A 145 -12.07 -12.30 -6.99
C ILE A 145 -11.81 -13.72 -7.47
N LYS A 146 -10.52 -14.07 -7.55
CA LYS A 146 -10.05 -15.42 -7.81
C LYS A 146 -9.24 -15.91 -6.61
N VAL A 147 -9.68 -16.99 -5.99
CA VAL A 147 -9.02 -17.59 -4.82
C VAL A 147 -8.12 -18.73 -5.29
N LEU A 148 -6.87 -18.68 -4.86
CA LEU A 148 -5.84 -19.69 -5.17
C LEU A 148 -5.40 -20.42 -3.90
N ARG A 149 -5.19 -21.75 -4.01
CA ARG A 149 -4.59 -22.58 -2.96
C ARG A 149 -3.66 -23.61 -3.56
N TYR A 150 -2.44 -23.71 -3.08
CA TYR A 150 -1.43 -24.66 -3.58
C TYR A 150 -1.25 -24.60 -5.10
N GLY A 151 -1.27 -23.40 -5.69
CA GLY A 151 -1.10 -23.18 -7.13
C GLY A 151 -2.31 -23.58 -7.99
N LYS A 152 -3.46 -23.90 -7.37
CA LYS A 152 -4.70 -24.26 -8.05
C LYS A 152 -5.78 -23.21 -7.75
N GLU A 153 -6.62 -22.97 -8.75
CA GLU A 153 -7.83 -22.21 -8.57
C GLU A 153 -8.82 -22.98 -7.69
N VAL A 154 -9.36 -22.30 -6.68
CA VAL A 154 -10.36 -22.83 -5.75
C VAL A 154 -11.73 -22.28 -6.09
N GLU A 155 -11.85 -20.97 -6.26
CA GLU A 155 -13.12 -20.30 -6.53
C GLU A 155 -12.88 -19.00 -7.28
N GLU A 156 -13.82 -18.68 -8.23
CA GLU A 156 -13.89 -17.38 -8.89
C GLU A 156 -15.32 -16.86 -8.88
N ALA A 157 -15.51 -15.61 -8.51
CA ALA A 157 -16.82 -14.95 -8.56
C ALA A 157 -16.69 -13.41 -8.57
N PRO A 158 -17.76 -12.70 -9.01
CA PRO A 158 -17.87 -11.26 -8.78
C PRO A 158 -17.70 -10.92 -7.29
N THR A 159 -17.02 -9.83 -7.00
CA THR A 159 -16.64 -9.43 -5.63
C THR A 159 -17.81 -9.45 -4.65
N ARG A 160 -18.95 -8.85 -5.01
CA ARG A 160 -20.14 -8.85 -4.14
C ARG A 160 -20.61 -10.26 -3.77
N LYS A 161 -20.62 -11.17 -4.75
CA LYS A 161 -21.04 -12.56 -4.56
C LYS A 161 -20.04 -13.32 -3.69
N MET A 162 -18.75 -13.15 -3.96
CA MET A 162 -17.68 -13.76 -3.20
C MET A 162 -17.70 -13.34 -1.73
N LEU A 163 -18.00 -12.07 -1.45
CA LEU A 163 -18.05 -11.54 -0.07
C LEU A 163 -19.32 -11.96 0.68
N SER A 164 -20.48 -12.06 -0.02
CA SER A 164 -21.75 -12.36 0.64
C SER A 164 -22.03 -13.85 0.76
N SER A 165 -21.57 -14.68 -0.15
CA SER A 165 -21.91 -16.09 -0.23
C SER A 165 -20.80 -16.90 -0.91
N PRO A 166 -19.62 -17.03 -0.30
CA PRO A 166 -18.57 -17.91 -0.78
C PRO A 166 -19.05 -19.37 -0.75
N LYS A 167 -18.68 -20.15 -1.75
CA LYS A 167 -19.13 -21.54 -1.89
C LYS A 167 -18.14 -22.51 -1.24
N GLU A 168 -16.85 -22.32 -1.53
CA GLU A 168 -15.82 -23.25 -1.11
C GLU A 168 -15.44 -23.06 0.36
N GLU A 169 -15.23 -24.16 1.07
CA GLU A 169 -14.90 -24.16 2.50
C GLU A 169 -13.61 -23.38 2.79
N TYR A 170 -12.62 -23.49 1.90
CA TYR A 170 -11.38 -22.71 2.04
C TYR A 170 -11.65 -21.21 1.92
N THR A 171 -12.47 -20.80 0.96
CA THR A 171 -12.86 -19.38 0.80
C THR A 171 -13.60 -18.90 2.05
N LYS A 172 -14.56 -19.67 2.57
CA LYS A 172 -15.27 -19.35 3.81
C LYS A 172 -14.31 -19.19 4.99
N SER A 173 -13.30 -20.06 5.10
CA SER A 173 -12.31 -19.98 6.17
C SER A 173 -11.47 -18.69 6.13
N LEU A 174 -11.13 -18.20 4.93
CA LEU A 174 -10.44 -16.91 4.78
C LEU A 174 -11.30 -15.73 5.27
N TRP A 175 -12.63 -15.81 5.10
CA TRP A 175 -13.57 -14.78 5.55
C TRP A 175 -13.85 -14.87 7.05
N SER A 176 -13.85 -16.07 7.63
CA SER A 176 -14.19 -16.29 9.05
C SER A 176 -13.15 -15.73 10.02
N VAL A 177 -11.91 -15.57 9.59
CA VAL A 177 -10.84 -14.96 10.43
C VAL A 177 -11.20 -13.55 10.91
N ARG A 178 -12.12 -12.84 10.23
CA ARG A 178 -12.61 -11.52 10.65
C ARG A 178 -13.59 -11.56 11.84
N SER A 179 -14.17 -12.70 12.15
CA SER A 179 -15.16 -12.86 13.21
C SER A 179 -14.60 -13.50 14.48
N LEU A 180 -13.28 -13.58 14.64
CA LEU A 180 -12.66 -14.04 15.89
C LEU A 180 -12.83 -12.95 16.94
N GLU A 181 -13.95 -13.01 17.67
CA GLU A 181 -14.16 -12.26 18.89
C GLU A 181 -13.42 -12.97 20.03
N LYS A 182 -12.50 -12.25 20.64
CA LYS A 182 -11.88 -12.68 21.89
C LYS A 182 -12.90 -12.44 23.00
N GLU A 183 -13.24 -13.47 23.77
CA GLU A 183 -14.06 -13.30 24.97
C GLU A 183 -13.43 -12.24 25.89
N GLU A 184 -14.26 -11.30 26.37
CA GLU A 184 -13.83 -10.28 27.32
C GLU A 184 -13.38 -10.95 28.61
N GLN A 185 -12.12 -10.82 28.93
CA GLN A 185 -11.57 -11.26 30.21
C GLN A 185 -11.78 -10.16 31.26
N GLN A 186 -12.27 -10.55 32.46
CA GLN A 186 -12.30 -9.63 33.61
C GLN A 186 -10.88 -9.15 33.88
N ARG A 187 -10.72 -7.84 34.08
CA ARG A 187 -9.43 -7.23 34.40
C ARG A 187 -8.98 -7.75 35.77
N GLY A 188 -7.86 -8.46 35.79
CA GLY A 188 -7.20 -8.91 36.98
C GLY A 188 -6.36 -7.80 37.65
N GLU A 189 -5.41 -8.20 38.50
CA GLU A 189 -4.47 -7.30 39.14
C GLU A 189 -3.61 -6.57 38.07
N SER A 190 -3.49 -5.25 38.18
CA SER A 190 -2.65 -4.44 37.28
C SER A 190 -1.17 -4.73 37.54
N ILE A 191 -0.44 -5.12 36.48
CA ILE A 191 1.00 -5.39 36.53
C ILE A 191 1.84 -4.27 35.94
N LEU A 192 1.23 -3.38 35.14
CA LEU A 192 1.86 -2.20 34.58
C LEU A 192 0.84 -1.07 34.54
N SER A 193 1.20 0.08 35.07
CA SER A 193 0.42 1.30 34.98
C SER A 193 1.32 2.46 34.58
N LEU A 194 1.05 3.04 33.43
CA LEU A 194 1.65 4.29 32.94
C LEU A 194 0.60 5.38 33.09
N ASN A 195 0.92 6.46 33.79
CA ASN A 195 -0.02 7.54 34.06
C ASN A 195 0.61 8.88 33.63
N GLY A 196 -0.03 9.60 32.73
CA GLY A 196 0.37 10.94 32.34
C GLY A 196 1.77 11.00 31.72
N ILE A 197 2.14 9.99 30.92
CA ILE A 197 3.49 9.91 30.36
C ILE A 197 3.69 10.92 29.23
N ASP A 198 4.66 11.81 29.42
CA ASP A 198 5.20 12.72 28.42
C ASP A 198 6.59 12.25 27.98
N ALA A 199 6.87 12.25 26.67
CA ALA A 199 8.23 11.97 26.18
C ALA A 199 8.61 12.90 25.03
N ALA A 200 9.90 13.20 24.92
CA ALA A 200 10.46 14.05 23.88
C ALA A 200 11.82 13.53 23.39
N TYR A 201 12.13 13.79 22.12
CA TYR A 201 13.45 13.66 21.54
C TYR A 201 14.05 15.05 21.34
N GLY A 202 14.97 15.45 22.22
CA GLY A 202 15.48 16.83 22.26
C GLY A 202 14.35 17.83 22.57
N SER A 203 14.09 18.77 21.68
CA SER A 203 13.01 19.75 21.82
C SER A 203 11.65 19.27 21.26
N ALA A 204 11.61 18.15 20.55
CA ALA A 204 10.40 17.63 19.93
C ALA A 204 9.65 16.69 20.88
N LYS A 205 8.54 17.15 21.46
CA LYS A 205 7.64 16.33 22.27
C LYS A 205 6.88 15.34 21.38
N VAL A 206 6.87 14.07 21.76
CA VAL A 206 6.34 12.95 20.96
C VAL A 206 5.17 12.24 21.66
N LEU A 207 5.22 12.16 23.00
CA LEU A 207 4.11 11.65 23.82
C LEU A 207 3.53 12.78 24.64
N PHE A 208 2.21 12.78 24.79
CA PHE A 208 1.46 13.79 25.52
C PHE A 208 0.42 13.08 26.39
N ASP A 209 0.61 13.08 27.71
CA ASP A 209 -0.34 12.56 28.69
C ASP A 209 -0.84 11.13 28.38
N VAL A 210 0.09 10.23 28.00
CA VAL A 210 -0.25 8.85 27.65
C VAL A 210 -0.52 8.03 28.90
N ASN A 211 -1.68 7.36 28.93
CA ASN A 211 -2.09 6.51 30.03
C ASN A 211 -2.31 5.07 29.50
N ILE A 212 -1.65 4.08 30.09
CA ILE A 212 -1.80 2.66 29.76
C ILE A 212 -1.81 1.83 31.02
N GLU A 213 -2.77 0.92 31.11
CA GLU A 213 -2.85 -0.07 32.18
C GLU A 213 -2.88 -1.47 31.58
N VAL A 214 -2.04 -2.37 32.11
CA VAL A 214 -1.99 -3.78 31.71
C VAL A 214 -2.21 -4.66 32.92
N ALA A 215 -3.27 -5.44 32.90
CA ALA A 215 -3.57 -6.42 33.95
C ALA A 215 -2.89 -7.77 33.66
N LYS A 216 -2.64 -8.54 34.70
CA LYS A 216 -2.05 -9.87 34.62
C LYS A 216 -2.89 -10.79 33.71
N GLY A 217 -2.25 -11.45 32.75
CA GLY A 217 -2.90 -12.35 31.81
C GLY A 217 -3.68 -11.67 30.68
N THR A 218 -3.66 -10.32 30.60
CA THR A 218 -4.31 -9.58 29.52
C THR A 218 -3.34 -9.12 28.45
N THR A 219 -3.85 -8.80 27.26
CA THR A 219 -3.09 -8.20 26.18
C THR A 219 -3.68 -6.85 25.84
N VAL A 220 -2.85 -5.80 25.91
CA VAL A 220 -3.21 -4.44 25.47
C VAL A 220 -2.56 -4.18 24.12
N ALA A 221 -3.35 -3.80 23.12
CA ALA A 221 -2.87 -3.40 21.81
C ALA A 221 -2.74 -1.87 21.73
N VAL A 222 -1.57 -1.38 21.29
CA VAL A 222 -1.34 0.04 20.99
C VAL A 222 -1.40 0.23 19.48
N VAL A 223 -2.40 0.94 18.99
CA VAL A 223 -2.65 1.17 17.56
C VAL A 223 -2.56 2.66 17.22
N GLY A 224 -2.29 2.97 15.94
CA GLY A 224 -2.20 4.36 15.46
C GLY A 224 -1.32 4.46 14.20
N GLU A 225 -1.27 5.64 13.61
CA GLU A 225 -0.50 5.94 12.39
C GLU A 225 1.03 5.84 12.63
N SER A 226 1.78 5.75 11.52
CA SER A 226 3.25 5.85 11.58
C SER A 226 3.66 7.20 12.18
N GLY A 227 4.59 7.18 13.14
CA GLY A 227 5.00 8.40 13.84
C GLY A 227 4.12 8.80 15.03
N SER A 228 3.02 8.09 15.35
CA SER A 228 2.12 8.42 16.47
C SER A 228 2.70 8.13 17.88
N GLY A 229 3.95 7.73 17.98
CA GLY A 229 4.61 7.50 19.27
C GLY A 229 4.52 6.09 19.84
N LYS A 230 3.91 5.10 19.15
CA LYS A 230 3.76 3.71 19.65
C LYS A 230 5.06 3.07 20.14
N SER A 231 6.11 3.16 19.34
CA SER A 231 7.42 2.61 19.69
C SER A 231 8.10 3.40 20.80
N THR A 232 7.78 4.68 20.95
CA THR A 232 8.27 5.52 22.06
C THR A 232 7.59 5.14 23.36
N THR A 233 6.30 4.83 23.31
CA THR A 233 5.52 4.35 24.46
C THR A 233 6.03 3.00 24.99
N ALA A 234 6.57 2.15 24.10
CA ALA A 234 7.09 0.83 24.47
C ALA A 234 8.55 0.84 24.99
N ARG A 235 9.23 1.99 24.94
CA ARG A 235 10.62 2.18 25.39
C ARG A 235 10.71 2.92 26.72
#